data_2271488387a2ed55c5d98fc988264030
#
_entry.id   2271488387a2ed55c5d98fc988264030
#
_cell.length_a   1.000
_cell.length_b   1.000
_cell.length_c   1.000
_cell.angle_alpha   90.00
_cell.angle_beta   90.00
_cell.angle_gamma   90.00
#
_symmetry.space_group_name_H-M   'P 1'
#
loop_
_entity.id
_entity.type
_entity.pdbx_description
1 polymer ?
#
loop_
_entity_poly.entity_id
_entity_poly.type
_entity_poly.pdbx_seq_one_letter_code
_entity_poly.pdbx_strand_id
1 'polypeptide(L)'
;MTNTPPEISNHFKDLTVLVVEDNVSNFVLIARMLGYLGIHCEWKTSGYEVVEYADTLPKLDLILMDIRLPYEDGYSALRKIRQSPRLKIVPVIAVTAEGTQEQMNKARLAGFNGFIGKPLDPDRFPDQIQRILSGDLIWELGFT
;
A
#
# COMPACT_ATOMS: atom_id res chain seq x y z
N MET A 1 21.52 22.46 16.00
CA MET A 1 21.48 21.00 16.03
C MET A 1 20.08 20.47 15.88
N THR A 2 19.87 19.61 14.96
CA THR A 2 18.56 19.04 14.73
C THR A 2 18.54 17.59 15.15
N ASN A 3 17.40 17.14 15.72
CA ASN A 3 17.20 15.75 16.09
C ASN A 3 16.44 14.99 15.02
N THR A 4 16.01 15.68 13.97
CA THR A 4 15.27 15.03 12.89
C THR A 4 16.27 14.38 11.94
N PRO A 5 16.06 13.12 11.60
CA PRO A 5 16.92 12.49 10.61
C PRO A 5 16.55 12.99 9.22
N PRO A 6 17.27 14.00 8.71
CA PRO A 6 16.89 14.63 7.44
C PRO A 6 16.98 13.66 6.25
N GLU A 7 17.81 12.62 6.38
CA GLU A 7 17.92 11.63 5.32
C GLU A 7 16.61 10.91 5.05
N ILE A 8 15.86 10.56 6.12
CA ILE A 8 14.58 9.86 5.96
C ILE A 8 13.59 10.75 5.24
N SER A 9 13.43 12.00 5.70
CA SER A 9 12.51 12.94 5.08
C SER A 9 12.85 13.21 3.62
N ASN A 10 14.15 13.42 3.33
CA ASN A 10 14.59 13.68 1.96
C ASN A 10 14.47 12.44 1.08
N HIS A 11 14.72 11.28 1.66
CA HIS A 11 14.70 10.02 0.93
C HIS A 11 13.31 9.68 0.39
N PHE A 12 12.24 10.01 1.13
CA PHE A 12 10.88 9.62 0.76
C PHE A 12 10.03 10.76 0.22
N LYS A 13 10.52 11.99 0.19
CA LYS A 13 9.67 13.15 -0.13
C LYS A 13 9.14 13.15 -1.55
N ASP A 14 9.82 12.49 -2.47
CA ASP A 14 9.41 12.45 -3.87
C ASP A 14 8.63 11.18 -4.22
N LEU A 15 8.32 10.38 -3.22
CA LEU A 15 7.60 9.13 -3.45
C LEU A 15 6.10 9.34 -3.36
N THR A 16 5.38 8.61 -4.19
CA THR A 16 3.91 8.65 -4.22
C THR A 16 3.37 7.25 -3.97
N VAL A 17 2.45 7.15 -3.02
CA VAL A 17 1.77 5.90 -2.66
C VAL A 17 0.29 6.07 -2.92
N LEU A 18 -0.30 5.14 -3.66
CA LEU A 18 -1.74 5.08 -3.83
C LEU A 18 -2.33 4.12 -2.81
N VAL A 19 -3.26 4.61 -2.01
CA VAL A 19 -3.96 3.81 -1.00
C VAL A 19 -5.37 3.54 -1.52
N VAL A 20 -5.72 2.25 -1.66
CA VAL A 20 -7.05 1.83 -2.07
C VAL A 20 -7.74 1.23 -0.86
N GLU A 21 -8.63 2.00 -0.26
CA GLU A 21 -9.23 1.70 1.04
C GLU A 21 -10.59 2.38 1.13
N ASP A 22 -11.65 1.63 1.42
CA ASP A 22 -12.99 2.18 1.48
C ASP A 22 -13.35 2.77 2.86
N ASN A 23 -12.63 2.40 3.90
CA ASN A 23 -12.89 2.89 5.25
C ASN A 23 -12.08 4.16 5.52
N VAL A 24 -12.79 5.25 5.79
CA VAL A 24 -12.17 6.57 5.98
C VAL A 24 -11.19 6.56 7.15
N SER A 25 -11.56 5.92 8.27
CA SER A 25 -10.69 5.89 9.45
C SER A 25 -9.37 5.17 9.16
N ASN A 26 -9.44 4.06 8.43
CA ASN A 26 -8.24 3.33 8.04
C ASN A 26 -7.37 4.16 7.10
N PHE A 27 -8.00 4.83 6.14
CA PHE A 27 -7.25 5.69 5.23
C PHE A 27 -6.56 6.82 5.99
N VAL A 28 -7.28 7.49 6.90
CA VAL A 28 -6.70 8.60 7.65
C VAL A 28 -5.48 8.15 8.44
N LEU A 29 -5.56 6.97 9.07
CA LEU A 29 -4.43 6.43 9.81
C LEU A 29 -3.23 6.20 8.89
N ILE A 30 -3.46 5.56 7.76
CA ILE A 30 -2.39 5.29 6.79
C ILE A 30 -1.81 6.60 6.26
N ALA A 31 -2.66 7.55 5.90
CA ALA A 31 -2.21 8.83 5.37
C ALA A 31 -1.36 9.61 6.37
N ARG A 32 -1.71 9.55 7.64
CA ARG A 32 -0.92 10.21 8.68
C ARG A 32 0.47 9.60 8.79
N MET A 33 0.53 8.28 8.76
CA MET A 33 1.83 7.60 8.86
C MET A 33 2.70 7.85 7.64
N LEU A 34 2.10 7.84 6.44
CA LEU A 34 2.83 8.16 5.22
C LEU A 34 3.30 9.61 5.21
N GLY A 35 2.42 10.52 5.64
CA GLY A 35 2.77 11.93 5.72
C GLY A 35 3.91 12.19 6.69
N TYR A 36 3.94 11.44 7.79
CA TYR A 36 5.03 11.55 8.76
C TYR A 36 6.38 11.18 8.13
N LEU A 37 6.37 10.26 7.17
CA LEU A 37 7.58 9.90 6.43
C LEU A 37 7.87 10.84 5.26
N GLY A 38 7.02 11.82 5.00
CA GLY A 38 7.19 12.73 3.87
C GLY A 38 6.72 12.19 2.54
N ILE A 39 5.93 11.12 2.56
CA ILE A 39 5.45 10.46 1.35
C ILE A 39 4.14 11.09 0.90
N HIS A 40 4.04 11.37 -0.40
CA HIS A 40 2.78 11.85 -0.98
C HIS A 40 1.79 10.69 -1.09
N CYS A 41 0.55 10.92 -0.67
CA CYS A 41 -0.47 9.90 -0.62
C CYS A 41 -1.65 10.27 -1.53
N GLU A 42 -2.04 9.34 -2.40
CA GLU A 42 -3.26 9.42 -3.20
C GLU A 42 -4.25 8.37 -2.68
N TRP A 43 -5.54 8.59 -2.93
CA TRP A 43 -6.58 7.75 -2.35
C TRP A 43 -7.66 7.40 -3.35
N LYS A 44 -8.04 6.11 -3.36
CA LYS A 44 -9.26 5.62 -4.03
C LYS A 44 -10.03 4.77 -3.02
N THR A 45 -11.35 4.84 -3.10
CA THR A 45 -12.22 4.17 -2.14
C THR A 45 -12.68 2.79 -2.59
N SER A 46 -12.41 2.41 -3.83
CA SER A 46 -12.82 1.10 -4.35
C SER A 46 -11.80 0.63 -5.37
N GLY A 47 -11.90 -0.66 -5.73
CA GLY A 47 -11.06 -1.21 -6.79
C GLY A 47 -11.47 -0.79 -8.20
N TYR A 48 -12.67 -0.19 -8.32
CA TYR A 48 -13.19 0.23 -9.61
C TYR A 48 -12.38 1.42 -10.14
N GLU A 49 -11.96 1.32 -11.39
CA GLU A 49 -11.20 2.37 -12.07
C GLU A 49 -9.84 2.69 -11.43
N VAL A 50 -9.29 1.76 -10.63
CA VAL A 50 -7.97 1.99 -10.02
C VAL A 50 -6.89 2.17 -11.07
N VAL A 51 -6.91 1.35 -12.13
CA VAL A 51 -5.90 1.44 -13.19
C VAL A 51 -5.99 2.78 -13.92
N GLU A 52 -7.21 3.19 -14.26
CA GLU A 52 -7.41 4.47 -14.95
C GLU A 52 -6.91 5.62 -14.11
N TYR A 53 -7.20 5.61 -12.82
CA TYR A 53 -6.73 6.66 -11.93
C TYR A 53 -5.21 6.62 -11.79
N ALA A 54 -4.66 5.44 -11.56
CA ALA A 54 -3.22 5.30 -11.37
C ALA A 54 -2.45 5.75 -12.62
N ASP A 55 -3.00 5.53 -13.80
CA ASP A 55 -2.38 5.97 -15.05
C ASP A 55 -2.34 7.49 -15.19
N THR A 56 -3.18 8.22 -14.47
CA THR A 56 -3.13 9.68 -14.49
C THR A 56 -2.04 10.26 -13.61
N LEU A 57 -1.50 9.47 -12.70
CA LEU A 57 -0.49 9.95 -11.77
C LEU A 57 0.86 10.04 -12.49
N PRO A 58 1.54 11.18 -12.38
CA PRO A 58 2.84 11.33 -13.05
C PRO A 58 3.89 10.38 -12.49
N LYS A 59 3.70 9.94 -11.24
CA LYS A 59 4.64 9.07 -10.58
C LYS A 59 3.88 8.19 -9.57
N LEU A 60 4.22 6.91 -9.52
CA LEU A 60 3.60 5.99 -8.57
C LEU A 60 4.62 4.94 -8.18
N ASP A 61 4.92 4.88 -6.88
CA ASP A 61 5.99 4.03 -6.36
C ASP A 61 5.48 2.79 -5.63
N LEU A 62 4.23 2.83 -5.16
CA LEU A 62 3.69 1.75 -4.35
C LEU A 62 2.17 1.87 -4.32
N ILE A 63 1.49 0.72 -4.31
CA ILE A 63 0.04 0.65 -4.09
C ILE A 63 -0.20 -0.17 -2.84
N LEU A 64 -0.90 0.42 -1.87
CA LEU A 64 -1.41 -0.29 -0.70
C LEU A 64 -2.89 -0.54 -0.93
N MET A 65 -3.29 -1.81 -1.00
CA MET A 65 -4.63 -2.14 -1.43
C MET A 65 -5.33 -3.10 -0.47
N ASP A 66 -6.51 -2.69 0.00
CA ASP A 66 -7.38 -3.63 0.70
C ASP A 66 -7.89 -4.65 -0.32
N ILE A 67 -8.01 -5.89 0.11
CA ILE A 67 -8.54 -6.96 -0.75
C ILE A 67 -10.06 -6.85 -0.82
N ARG A 68 -10.71 -6.52 0.29
CA ARG A 68 -12.17 -6.39 0.35
C ARG A 68 -12.60 -4.98 0.05
N LEU A 69 -12.91 -4.74 -1.23
CA LEU A 69 -13.30 -3.43 -1.70
C LEU A 69 -14.69 -3.49 -2.34
N PRO A 70 -15.47 -2.40 -2.27
CA PRO A 70 -16.74 -2.34 -2.97
C PRO A 70 -16.52 -2.32 -4.49
N TYR A 71 -17.49 -2.83 -5.22
CA TYR A 71 -17.57 -2.88 -6.69
C TYR A 71 -16.57 -3.82 -7.33
N GLU A 72 -15.30 -3.70 -7.00
CA GLU A 72 -14.27 -4.55 -7.56
C GLU A 72 -13.26 -4.87 -6.46
N ASP A 73 -13.05 -6.15 -6.17
CA ASP A 73 -12.15 -6.55 -5.09
C ASP A 73 -10.68 -6.36 -5.48
N GLY A 74 -9.82 -6.48 -4.48
CA GLY A 74 -8.38 -6.26 -4.69
C GLY A 74 -7.73 -7.24 -5.65
N TYR A 75 -8.23 -8.47 -5.72
CA TYR A 75 -7.66 -9.45 -6.66
C TYR A 75 -7.95 -9.06 -8.11
N SER A 76 -9.17 -8.62 -8.39
CA SER A 76 -9.53 -8.16 -9.73
C SER A 76 -8.75 -6.92 -10.12
N ALA A 77 -8.63 -5.97 -9.20
CA ALA A 77 -7.84 -4.77 -9.44
C ALA A 77 -6.37 -5.11 -9.70
N LEU A 78 -5.82 -6.05 -8.93
CA LEU A 78 -4.44 -6.49 -9.13
C LEU A 78 -4.21 -7.05 -10.53
N ARG A 79 -5.13 -7.90 -11.00
CA ARG A 79 -5.01 -8.47 -12.35
C ARG A 79 -4.92 -7.37 -13.41
N LYS A 80 -5.76 -6.35 -13.27
CA LYS A 80 -5.74 -5.22 -14.21
C LYS A 80 -4.45 -4.42 -14.12
N ILE A 81 -3.95 -4.21 -12.92
CA ILE A 81 -2.67 -3.52 -12.72
C ILE A 81 -1.55 -4.27 -13.42
N ARG A 82 -1.52 -5.60 -13.28
CA ARG A 82 -0.47 -6.41 -13.89
C ARG A 82 -0.55 -6.46 -15.40
N GLN A 83 -1.71 -6.14 -15.99
CA GLN A 83 -1.89 -6.07 -17.43
C GLN A 83 -1.53 -4.70 -18.01
N SER A 84 -1.38 -3.69 -17.17
CA SER A 84 -1.03 -2.34 -17.61
C SER A 84 0.47 -2.26 -17.87
N PRO A 85 0.92 -1.85 -19.06
CA PRO A 85 2.36 -1.78 -19.35
C PRO A 85 3.13 -0.87 -18.40
N ARG A 86 2.49 0.21 -17.97
CA ARG A 86 3.13 1.18 -17.08
C ARG A 86 3.10 0.73 -15.62
N LEU A 87 2.01 0.11 -15.20
CA LEU A 87 1.78 -0.18 -13.79
C LEU A 87 2.23 -1.58 -13.36
N LYS A 88 2.50 -2.46 -14.31
CA LYS A 88 2.80 -3.86 -13.97
C LYS A 88 4.02 -4.05 -13.10
N ILE A 89 4.92 -3.06 -13.08
CA ILE A 89 6.14 -3.13 -12.25
C ILE A 89 5.97 -2.48 -10.89
N VAL A 90 4.84 -1.80 -10.65
CA VAL A 90 4.61 -1.12 -9.36
C VAL A 90 4.32 -2.16 -8.30
N PRO A 91 5.01 -2.14 -7.16
CA PRO A 91 4.69 -3.07 -6.08
C PRO A 91 3.28 -2.83 -5.54
N VAL A 92 2.56 -3.91 -5.27
CA VAL A 92 1.21 -3.85 -4.69
C VAL A 92 1.22 -4.69 -3.43
N ILE A 93 0.91 -4.06 -2.31
CA ILE A 93 0.89 -4.69 -1.00
C ILE A 93 -0.56 -4.80 -0.55
N ALA A 94 -0.98 -6.00 -0.19
CA ALA A 94 -2.32 -6.21 0.37
C ALA A 94 -2.34 -5.72 1.82
N VAL A 95 -3.34 -4.90 2.17
CA VAL A 95 -3.52 -4.41 3.54
C VAL A 95 -4.97 -4.72 3.90
N THR A 96 -5.20 -5.77 4.65
CA THR A 96 -6.54 -6.30 4.80
C THR A 96 -6.86 -6.78 6.20
N ALA A 97 -8.17 -6.68 6.55
CA ALA A 97 -8.67 -7.18 7.84
C ALA A 97 -8.68 -8.70 7.90
N GLU A 98 -8.61 -9.38 6.76
CA GLU A 98 -8.52 -10.84 6.74
C GLU A 98 -7.07 -11.28 6.84
N GLY A 99 -6.45 -10.98 7.98
CA GLY A 99 -5.03 -11.21 8.20
C GLY A 99 -4.72 -12.63 8.66
N THR A 100 -5.22 -13.64 7.97
CA THR A 100 -4.94 -15.03 8.28
C THR A 100 -3.82 -15.56 7.39
N GLN A 101 -3.19 -16.64 7.84
CA GLN A 101 -2.15 -17.31 7.04
C GLN A 101 -2.71 -17.76 5.69
N GLU A 102 -3.95 -18.26 5.67
CA GLU A 102 -4.59 -18.71 4.44
C GLU A 102 -4.75 -17.57 3.46
N GLN A 103 -5.22 -16.42 3.92
CA GLN A 103 -5.39 -15.26 3.06
C GLN A 103 -4.04 -14.70 2.59
N MET A 104 -3.03 -14.75 3.43
CA MET A 104 -1.70 -14.33 3.04
C MET A 104 -1.14 -15.23 1.94
N ASN A 105 -1.34 -16.53 2.06
CA ASN A 105 -0.90 -17.47 1.02
C ASN A 105 -1.63 -17.23 -0.29
N LYS A 106 -2.93 -16.97 -0.21
CA LYS A 106 -3.73 -16.68 -1.39
C LYS A 106 -3.28 -15.40 -2.09
N ALA A 107 -2.98 -14.36 -1.32
CA ALA A 107 -2.49 -13.10 -1.86
C ALA A 107 -1.13 -13.29 -2.56
N ARG A 108 -0.25 -14.09 -1.95
CA ARG A 108 1.05 -14.39 -2.55
C ARG A 108 0.89 -15.07 -3.90
N LEU A 109 0.03 -16.07 -3.96
CA LEU A 109 -0.21 -16.81 -5.21
C LEU A 109 -0.86 -15.93 -6.27
N ALA A 110 -1.66 -14.96 -5.86
CA ALA A 110 -2.32 -14.05 -6.79
C ALA A 110 -1.37 -13.02 -7.40
N GLY A 111 -0.20 -12.82 -6.82
CA GLY A 111 0.79 -11.90 -7.36
C GLY A 111 0.97 -10.61 -6.60
N PHE A 112 0.40 -10.49 -5.39
CA PHE A 112 0.74 -9.37 -4.51
C PHE A 112 2.22 -9.44 -4.13
N ASN A 113 2.83 -8.28 -3.97
CA ASN A 113 4.24 -8.19 -3.61
C ASN A 113 4.46 -8.24 -2.10
N GLY A 114 3.39 -8.19 -1.31
CA GLY A 114 3.48 -8.29 0.12
C GLY A 114 2.10 -8.27 0.75
N PHE A 115 2.06 -8.37 2.07
CA PHE A 115 0.81 -8.52 2.81
C PHE A 115 1.01 -7.97 4.22
N ILE A 116 0.11 -7.10 4.63
CA ILE A 116 0.07 -6.59 6.00
C ILE A 116 -1.36 -6.79 6.51
N GLY A 117 -1.53 -7.61 7.54
CA GLY A 117 -2.83 -7.81 8.16
C GLY A 117 -3.19 -6.65 9.06
N LYS A 118 -4.48 -6.27 9.03
CA LYS A 118 -5.01 -5.30 9.98
C LYS A 118 -5.33 -6.01 11.30
N PRO A 119 -5.39 -5.31 12.43
CA PRO A 119 -5.17 -3.87 12.56
C PRO A 119 -3.71 -3.49 12.37
N LEU A 120 -3.50 -2.29 11.81
CA LEU A 120 -2.14 -1.78 11.63
C LEU A 120 -1.58 -1.34 12.97
N ASP A 121 -0.32 -1.62 13.19
CA ASP A 121 0.39 -1.17 14.36
C ASP A 121 1.09 0.16 14.03
N PRO A 122 0.66 1.28 14.63
CA PRO A 122 1.26 2.58 14.33
C PRO A 122 2.77 2.64 14.60
N ASP A 123 3.27 1.80 15.51
CA ASP A 123 4.68 1.78 15.83
C ASP A 123 5.50 0.99 14.80
N ARG A 124 4.87 0.03 14.13
CA ARG A 124 5.54 -0.83 13.17
C ARG A 124 5.35 -0.41 11.72
N PHE A 125 4.22 0.20 11.41
CA PHE A 125 3.87 0.48 10.02
C PHE A 125 4.90 1.36 9.30
N PRO A 126 5.43 2.44 9.93
CA PRO A 126 6.47 3.23 9.26
C PRO A 126 7.68 2.41 8.87
N ASP A 127 8.12 1.50 9.73
CA ASP A 127 9.23 0.61 9.42
C ASP A 127 8.89 -0.33 8.28
N GLN A 128 7.67 -0.89 8.29
CA GLN A 128 7.22 -1.77 7.22
C GLN A 128 7.26 -1.05 5.87
N ILE A 129 6.78 0.20 5.83
CA ILE A 129 6.78 0.99 4.59
C ILE A 129 8.21 1.29 4.14
N GLN A 130 9.10 1.64 5.06
CA GLN A 130 10.49 1.89 4.71
C GLN A 130 11.13 0.66 4.08
N ARG A 131 10.88 -0.50 4.68
CA ARG A 131 11.44 -1.75 4.16
C ARG A 131 10.88 -2.10 2.78
N ILE A 132 9.58 -1.92 2.59
CA ILE A 132 8.96 -2.16 1.29
C ILE A 132 9.57 -1.26 0.21
N LEU A 133 9.71 0.02 0.52
CA LEU A 133 10.25 0.98 -0.44
C LEU A 133 11.74 0.77 -0.70
N SER A 134 12.41 0.05 0.20
CA SER A 134 13.80 -0.34 0.02
C SER A 134 13.95 -1.66 -0.73
N GLY A 135 12.84 -2.29 -1.13
CA GLY A 135 12.86 -3.52 -1.90
C GLY A 135 12.66 -4.79 -1.10
N ASP A 136 12.45 -4.70 0.21
CA ASP A 136 12.18 -5.88 1.01
C ASP A 136 10.76 -6.36 0.81
N LEU A 137 10.57 -7.67 0.90
CA LEU A 137 9.24 -8.27 0.87
C LEU A 137 8.71 -8.38 2.30
N ILE A 138 7.49 -7.87 2.50
CA ILE A 138 6.84 -7.88 3.82
C ILE A 138 5.60 -8.77 3.73
N TRP A 139 5.57 -9.81 4.55
CA TRP A 139 4.45 -10.76 4.64
C TRP A 139 4.14 -10.96 6.10
N GLU A 140 3.27 -10.12 6.66
CA GLU A 140 3.01 -10.11 8.09
C GLU A 140 1.53 -10.11 8.41
N LEU A 141 1.15 -10.96 9.36
CA LEU A 141 -0.20 -11.01 9.86
C LEU A 141 -0.49 -9.81 10.75
N GLY A 142 -1.78 -9.58 11.02
CA GLY A 142 -2.18 -8.43 11.81
C GLY A 142 -1.65 -8.48 13.23
N PHE A 143 -1.53 -7.30 13.81
CA PHE A 143 -1.17 -7.13 15.20
C PHE A 143 -2.36 -7.55 16.08
N THR A 144 -2.12 -8.40 17.06
CA THR A 144 -3.16 -8.86 17.97
C THR A 144 -2.84 -8.55 19.42
#